data_146be6988d2fb060c0a9aca1a60afe85
#
_entry.id   146be6988d2fb060c0a9aca1a60afe85
#
_cell.length_a   1.000
_cell.length_b   1.000
_cell.length_c   1.000
_cell.angle_alpha   90.00
_cell.angle_beta   90.00
_cell.angle_gamma   90.00
#
_symmetry.space_group_name_H-M   'P 1'
#
loop_
_entity.id
_entity.type
_entity.pdbx_description
1 polymer ?
#
loop_
_entity_poly.entity_id
_entity_poly.type
_entity_poly.pdbx_seq_one_letter_code
_entity_poly.pdbx_strand_id
1 'polypeptide(L)'
;MSWTVFAQQLTHYSQQPFNQVLINPAFAGNAACAEMKSVHRAQWVGLENAPKSTALAITGRLGKPAKDRLSVFHGFALKFENDRMGPFQHNRFHAGYAIHLPFKNEHFLSFGTYFGVDNINFDNSNLHPLQSDPSIQNSRYSFLAPDFVFGTKYNTKKLFFALAFQNFVPLDYPIGAQSKKVFHANFSSGAQFELGKSDWTFSPMINVRKALRTPIALDFYSIFTYRQDIYFGLGFRNQESLLIMARFKVFGRFKVGYSFDWVLNSLRGGMAHTHEISLSISACKERKKGATICPVFE
;
A
#
# COMPACT_ATOMS: atom_id res chain seq x y z
N MET A 1 -6.71 -13.13 32.65
CA MET A 1 -5.69 -12.47 31.80
C MET A 1 -6.42 -11.58 30.83
N SER A 2 -6.44 -10.28 31.04
CA SER A 2 -7.06 -9.33 30.08
C SER A 2 -6.10 -9.11 28.92
N TRP A 3 -6.46 -9.54 27.74
CA TRP A 3 -5.73 -9.26 26.51
C TRP A 3 -6.09 -7.84 26.09
N THR A 4 -5.18 -6.92 26.30
CA THR A 4 -5.31 -5.58 25.73
C THR A 4 -5.11 -5.69 24.23
N VAL A 5 -6.17 -5.65 23.45
CA VAL A 5 -6.14 -5.65 21.99
C VAL A 5 -5.83 -4.20 21.55
N PHE A 6 -4.60 -3.94 21.16
CA PHE A 6 -4.24 -2.69 20.48
C PHE A 6 -4.61 -2.81 19.01
N ALA A 7 -5.71 -2.22 18.62
CA ALA A 7 -6.30 -2.35 17.28
C ALA A 7 -5.92 -1.22 16.32
N GLN A 8 -4.68 -0.73 16.34
CA GLN A 8 -4.21 0.23 15.33
C GLN A 8 -3.59 -0.51 14.15
N GLN A 9 -4.36 -0.69 13.08
CA GLN A 9 -3.87 -1.24 11.82
C GLN A 9 -3.63 -0.10 10.83
N LEU A 10 -2.50 -0.15 10.12
CA LEU A 10 -2.29 0.69 8.94
C LEU A 10 -3.25 0.27 7.83
N THR A 11 -3.61 1.22 6.98
CA THR A 11 -4.43 0.97 5.80
C THR A 11 -3.80 -0.14 4.95
N HIS A 12 -4.61 -1.09 4.56
CA HIS A 12 -4.19 -2.27 3.84
C HIS A 12 -4.98 -2.41 2.53
N TYR A 13 -4.27 -2.39 1.43
CA TYR A 13 -4.86 -2.46 0.09
C TYR A 13 -4.80 -3.88 -0.47
N SER A 14 -5.89 -4.35 -1.09
CA SER A 14 -5.95 -5.65 -1.75
C SER A 14 -5.11 -5.68 -3.01
N GLN A 15 -5.07 -4.57 -3.75
CA GLN A 15 -4.25 -4.39 -4.93
C GLN A 15 -2.84 -3.87 -4.60
N GLN A 16 -2.31 -4.22 -3.43
CA GLN A 16 -0.94 -3.87 -3.02
C GLN A 16 0.13 -4.23 -4.08
N PRO A 17 0.07 -5.38 -4.77
CA PRO A 17 1.05 -5.71 -5.81
C PRO A 17 1.22 -4.62 -6.87
N PHE A 18 0.17 -3.90 -7.20
CA PHE A 18 0.17 -2.83 -8.20
C PHE A 18 0.46 -1.44 -7.62
N ASN A 19 0.48 -1.30 -6.29
CA ASN A 19 0.53 -0.02 -5.59
C ASN A 19 1.62 0.04 -4.50
N GLN A 20 2.77 -0.59 -4.76
CA GLN A 20 3.88 -0.71 -3.80
C GLN A 20 4.39 0.64 -3.28
N VAL A 21 4.37 1.69 -4.12
CA VAL A 21 4.79 3.04 -3.75
C VAL A 21 3.94 3.65 -2.62
N LEU A 22 2.69 3.20 -2.44
CA LEU A 22 1.85 3.66 -1.32
C LEU A 22 2.38 3.21 0.05
N ILE A 23 3.14 2.10 0.07
CA ILE A 23 3.61 1.45 1.29
C ILE A 23 5.11 1.70 1.51
N ASN A 24 5.91 1.56 0.43
CA ASN A 24 7.36 1.60 0.52
C ASN A 24 7.93 2.68 -0.39
N PRO A 25 8.56 3.73 0.17
CA PRO A 25 9.13 4.84 -0.60
C PRO A 25 10.27 4.42 -1.53
N ALA A 26 10.92 3.28 -1.33
CA ALA A 26 11.96 2.77 -2.24
C ALA A 26 11.43 2.38 -3.62
N PHE A 27 10.11 2.40 -3.86
CA PHE A 27 9.48 2.27 -5.17
C PHE A 27 9.23 3.63 -5.86
N ALA A 28 9.52 4.76 -5.22
CA ALA A 28 9.35 6.07 -5.85
C ALA A 28 10.27 6.22 -7.06
N GLY A 29 9.71 6.64 -8.20
CA GLY A 29 10.46 6.77 -9.46
C GLY A 29 10.91 5.45 -10.08
N ASN A 30 10.34 4.32 -9.64
CA ASN A 30 10.68 3.00 -10.19
C ASN A 30 10.32 2.91 -11.68
N ALA A 31 9.17 3.43 -12.09
CA ALA A 31 8.79 3.56 -13.48
C ALA A 31 9.61 4.66 -14.19
N ALA A 32 9.88 4.47 -15.49
CA ALA A 32 10.61 5.47 -16.29
C ALA A 32 9.83 6.77 -16.49
N CYS A 33 8.51 6.70 -16.41
CA CYS A 33 7.59 7.80 -16.60
C CYS A 33 6.94 8.19 -15.29
N ALA A 34 6.56 9.44 -15.16
CA ALA A 34 5.75 9.85 -14.03
C ALA A 34 4.40 9.13 -14.07
N GLU A 35 3.95 8.71 -12.91
CA GLU A 35 2.69 7.98 -12.72
C GLU A 35 1.88 8.62 -11.59
N MET A 36 0.57 8.63 -11.78
CA MET A 36 -0.40 8.90 -10.73
C MET A 36 -1.15 7.59 -10.47
N LYS A 37 -1.27 7.23 -9.21
CA LYS A 37 -1.98 6.03 -8.75
C LYS A 37 -3.00 6.44 -7.70
N SER A 38 -4.24 5.98 -7.85
CA SER A 38 -5.31 6.18 -6.87
C SER A 38 -5.95 4.85 -6.54
N VAL A 39 -6.28 4.67 -5.26
CA VAL A 39 -6.99 3.49 -4.75
C VAL A 39 -8.10 3.96 -3.83
N HIS A 40 -9.28 3.39 -4.00
CA HIS A 40 -10.40 3.53 -3.08
C HIS A 40 -10.84 2.16 -2.60
N ARG A 41 -10.90 1.97 -1.30
CA ARG A 41 -11.26 0.72 -0.64
C ARG A 41 -12.43 0.94 0.30
N ALA A 42 -13.47 0.13 0.16
CA ALA A 42 -14.59 0.03 1.08
C ALA A 42 -14.58 -1.37 1.70
N GLN A 43 -14.22 -1.44 3.00
CA GLN A 43 -14.17 -2.71 3.72
C GLN A 43 -15.53 -3.02 4.33
N TRP A 44 -15.88 -4.31 4.39
CA TRP A 44 -17.05 -4.83 5.10
C TRP A 44 -18.33 -4.06 4.76
N VAL A 45 -18.58 -3.91 3.47
CA VAL A 45 -19.74 -3.17 2.95
C VAL A 45 -21.03 -3.76 3.51
N GLY A 46 -21.88 -2.90 4.05
CA GLY A 46 -23.12 -3.28 4.75
C GLY A 46 -23.03 -3.13 6.28
N LEU A 47 -21.82 -3.03 6.87
CA LEU A 47 -21.68 -2.72 8.27
C LEU A 47 -21.66 -1.22 8.51
N GLU A 48 -22.31 -0.80 9.59
CA GLU A 48 -22.30 0.60 10.02
C GLU A 48 -20.87 1.01 10.44
N ASN A 49 -20.46 2.23 10.08
CA ASN A 49 -19.12 2.77 10.36
C ASN A 49 -17.94 1.93 9.84
N ALA A 50 -18.21 1.08 8.84
CA ALA A 50 -17.19 0.26 8.20
C ALA A 50 -16.03 1.08 7.62
N PRO A 51 -14.79 0.54 7.61
CA PRO A 51 -13.62 1.28 7.14
C PRO A 51 -13.71 1.66 5.66
N LYS A 52 -13.31 2.90 5.35
CA LYS A 52 -13.17 3.43 3.99
C LYS A 52 -11.82 4.11 3.86
N SER A 53 -11.05 3.72 2.88
CA SER A 53 -9.71 4.25 2.66
C SER A 53 -9.55 4.73 1.23
N THR A 54 -8.95 5.90 1.06
CA THR A 54 -8.60 6.44 -0.26
C THR A 54 -7.14 6.86 -0.23
N ALA A 55 -6.37 6.43 -1.20
CA ALA A 55 -5.01 6.89 -1.38
C ALA A 55 -4.78 7.42 -2.79
N LEU A 56 -3.90 8.41 -2.88
CA LEU A 56 -3.39 8.99 -4.10
C LEU A 56 -1.88 9.09 -3.99
N ALA A 57 -1.15 8.63 -5.00
CA ALA A 57 0.29 8.86 -5.12
C ALA A 57 0.65 9.39 -6.50
N ILE A 58 1.54 10.36 -6.53
CA ILE A 58 2.20 10.84 -7.75
C ILE A 58 3.67 10.50 -7.58
N THR A 59 4.25 9.80 -8.55
CA THR A 59 5.64 9.37 -8.48
C THR A 59 6.32 9.54 -9.83
N GLY A 60 7.63 9.76 -9.82
CA GLY A 60 8.40 9.90 -11.03
C GLY A 60 9.90 9.99 -10.75
N ARG A 61 10.69 9.93 -11.81
CA ARG A 61 12.15 10.11 -11.74
C ARG A 61 12.50 11.58 -11.72
N LEU A 62 13.54 11.91 -10.94
CA LEU A 62 14.16 13.22 -10.92
C LEU A 62 15.34 13.23 -11.91
N GLY A 63 15.47 14.31 -12.66
CA GLY A 63 16.54 14.50 -13.61
C GLY A 63 16.28 13.90 -14.99
N LYS A 64 17.27 14.02 -15.87
CA LYS A 64 17.21 13.47 -17.23
C LYS A 64 17.39 11.94 -17.18
N PRO A 65 16.76 11.19 -18.11
CA PRO A 65 17.03 9.77 -18.25
C PRO A 65 18.54 9.54 -18.42
N ALA A 66 19.11 8.69 -17.59
CA ALA A 66 20.52 8.34 -17.72
C ALA A 66 20.78 7.69 -19.07
N LYS A 67 21.87 8.07 -19.73
CA LYS A 67 22.31 7.46 -21.00
C LYS A 67 22.76 6.01 -20.78
N ASP A 68 23.26 5.71 -19.58
CA ASP A 68 23.72 4.38 -19.20
C ASP A 68 22.76 3.74 -18.21
N ARG A 69 22.47 2.44 -18.40
CA ARG A 69 21.63 1.63 -17.51
C ARG A 69 22.21 1.44 -16.12
N LEU A 70 23.52 1.64 -15.96
CA LEU A 70 24.26 1.54 -14.71
C LEU A 70 24.40 2.87 -13.97
N SER A 71 23.68 3.91 -14.36
CA SER A 71 23.72 5.19 -13.66
C SER A 71 22.76 5.21 -12.47
N VAL A 72 23.21 5.79 -11.38
CA VAL A 72 22.37 6.13 -10.23
C VAL A 72 21.24 7.04 -10.69
N PHE A 73 20.02 6.76 -10.25
CA PHE A 73 18.89 7.66 -10.50
C PHE A 73 18.08 7.87 -9.24
N HIS A 74 17.30 8.94 -9.27
CA HIS A 74 16.56 9.43 -8.14
C HIS A 74 15.06 9.42 -8.45
N GLY A 75 14.25 9.13 -7.45
CA GLY A 75 12.80 9.15 -7.53
C GLY A 75 12.19 10.11 -6.53
N PHE A 76 11.03 10.62 -6.87
CA PHE A 76 10.18 11.36 -5.96
C PHE A 76 8.81 10.72 -5.88
N ALA A 77 8.11 10.94 -4.77
CA ALA A 77 6.69 10.63 -4.64
C ALA A 77 6.01 11.67 -3.74
N LEU A 78 4.77 12.00 -4.10
CA LEU A 78 3.84 12.69 -3.22
C LEU A 78 2.69 11.73 -2.95
N LYS A 79 2.35 11.51 -1.68
CA LYS A 79 1.28 10.60 -1.26
C LYS A 79 0.29 11.35 -0.38
N PHE A 80 -0.97 11.18 -0.68
CA PHE A 80 -2.10 11.53 0.18
C PHE A 80 -2.87 10.26 0.51
N GLU A 81 -3.31 10.13 1.75
CA GLU A 81 -4.14 9.03 2.21
C GLU A 81 -5.19 9.54 3.19
N ASN A 82 -6.45 9.22 2.93
CA ASN A 82 -7.56 9.41 3.84
C ASN A 82 -8.07 8.03 4.26
N ASP A 83 -8.05 7.77 5.54
CA ASP A 83 -8.50 6.51 6.13
C ASP A 83 -9.49 6.79 7.25
N ARG A 84 -10.71 6.29 7.09
CA ARG A 84 -11.80 6.46 8.06
C ARG A 84 -12.21 5.10 8.60
N MET A 85 -12.19 4.95 9.91
CA MET A 85 -12.59 3.74 10.61
C MET A 85 -13.36 4.09 11.88
N GLY A 86 -14.67 3.88 11.86
CA GLY A 86 -15.55 4.30 12.95
C GLY A 86 -15.44 5.80 13.21
N PRO A 87 -15.16 6.23 14.46
CA PRO A 87 -15.01 7.63 14.83
C PRO A 87 -13.66 8.23 14.44
N PHE A 88 -12.69 7.41 14.00
CA PHE A 88 -11.36 7.85 13.64
C PHE A 88 -11.25 8.17 12.16
N GLN A 89 -10.57 9.28 11.85
CA GLN A 89 -10.18 9.65 10.50
C GLN A 89 -8.72 10.09 10.50
N HIS A 90 -7.93 9.45 9.65
CA HIS A 90 -6.54 9.79 9.38
C HIS A 90 -6.41 10.45 8.02
N ASN A 91 -5.81 11.63 7.96
CA ASN A 91 -5.44 12.32 6.74
C ASN A 91 -3.93 12.45 6.70
N ARG A 92 -3.26 11.62 5.89
CA ARG A 92 -1.81 11.56 5.80
C ARG A 92 -1.30 12.21 4.53
N PHE A 93 -0.34 13.10 4.67
CA PHE A 93 0.37 13.72 3.57
C PHE A 93 1.85 13.41 3.67
N HIS A 94 2.45 12.91 2.59
CA HIS A 94 3.85 12.58 2.55
C HIS A 94 4.51 13.12 1.29
N ALA A 95 5.71 13.68 1.44
CA ALA A 95 6.68 13.88 0.38
C ALA A 95 7.76 12.82 0.47
N GLY A 96 8.12 12.21 -0.63
CA GLY A 96 9.03 11.08 -0.68
C GLY A 96 10.17 11.27 -1.64
N TYR A 97 11.30 10.70 -1.27
CA TYR A 97 12.51 10.63 -2.07
C TYR A 97 13.07 9.21 -2.06
N ALA A 98 13.60 8.78 -3.19
CA ALA A 98 14.32 7.53 -3.31
C ALA A 98 15.60 7.68 -4.14
N ILE A 99 16.61 6.90 -3.76
CA ILE A 99 17.84 6.72 -4.53
C ILE A 99 17.93 5.26 -4.97
N HIS A 100 18.26 5.04 -6.24
CA HIS A 100 18.41 3.73 -6.85
C HIS A 100 19.84 3.53 -7.30
N LEU A 101 20.53 2.61 -6.67
CA LEU A 101 21.92 2.27 -6.89
C LEU A 101 22.01 1.03 -7.79
N PRO A 102 22.45 1.17 -9.05
CA PRO A 102 22.63 0.03 -9.93
C PRO A 102 23.90 -0.73 -9.60
N PHE A 103 23.82 -2.04 -9.75
CA PHE A 103 24.95 -2.97 -9.71
C PHE A 103 25.11 -3.68 -11.05
N LYS A 104 26.17 -4.48 -11.18
CA LYS A 104 26.34 -5.35 -12.36
C LYS A 104 25.11 -6.23 -12.57
N ASN A 105 24.84 -6.61 -13.81
CA ASN A 105 23.76 -7.51 -14.22
C ASN A 105 22.32 -7.00 -13.97
N GLU A 106 22.14 -5.67 -14.01
CA GLU A 106 20.81 -5.05 -13.80
C GLU A 106 20.18 -5.36 -12.43
N HIS A 107 21.01 -5.47 -11.41
CA HIS A 107 20.59 -5.51 -10.01
C HIS A 107 20.53 -4.08 -9.48
N PHE A 108 19.56 -3.79 -8.65
CA PHE A 108 19.38 -2.48 -8.02
C PHE A 108 19.15 -2.63 -6.53
N LEU A 109 19.84 -1.80 -5.76
CA LEU A 109 19.52 -1.55 -4.35
C LEU A 109 18.94 -0.14 -4.25
N SER A 110 17.79 -0.03 -3.66
CA SER A 110 17.07 1.24 -3.56
C SER A 110 16.78 1.54 -2.09
N PHE A 111 16.93 2.80 -1.72
CA PHE A 111 16.54 3.34 -0.42
C PHE A 111 15.58 4.48 -0.65
N GLY A 112 14.57 4.57 0.19
CA GLY A 112 13.59 5.65 0.12
C GLY A 112 13.09 6.08 1.48
N THR A 113 12.59 7.28 1.55
CA THR A 113 11.95 7.82 2.75
C THR A 113 10.74 8.66 2.38
N TYR A 114 9.71 8.59 3.22
CA TYR A 114 8.60 9.54 3.26
C TYR A 114 8.75 10.40 4.50
N PHE A 115 8.57 11.69 4.32
CA PHE A 115 8.40 12.67 5.38
C PHE A 115 7.01 13.27 5.25
N GLY A 116 6.27 13.32 6.33
CA GLY A 116 4.91 13.79 6.27
C GLY A 116 4.27 14.07 7.60
N VAL A 117 2.99 14.26 7.53
CA VAL A 117 2.12 14.52 8.67
C VAL A 117 0.88 13.66 8.60
N ASP A 118 0.43 13.18 9.75
CA ASP A 118 -0.84 12.50 9.95
C ASP A 118 -1.75 13.41 10.78
N ASN A 119 -2.81 13.93 10.16
CA ASN A 119 -3.86 14.63 10.86
C ASN A 119 -4.93 13.63 11.29
N ILE A 120 -4.97 13.37 12.58
CA ILE A 120 -5.84 12.41 13.22
C ILE A 120 -7.04 13.14 13.80
N ASN A 121 -8.21 12.81 13.31
CA ASN A 121 -9.47 13.35 13.80
C ASN A 121 -10.24 12.22 14.48
N PHE A 122 -10.82 12.55 15.62
CA PHE A 122 -11.75 11.69 16.35
C PHE A 122 -13.06 12.44 16.52
N ASP A 123 -14.17 11.84 16.08
CA ASP A 123 -15.51 12.39 16.23
C ASP A 123 -16.45 11.33 16.80
N ASN A 124 -16.85 11.51 18.04
CA ASN A 124 -17.76 10.59 18.73
C ASN A 124 -19.20 11.11 18.76
N SER A 125 -19.53 12.18 18.05
CA SER A 125 -20.87 12.78 18.07
C SER A 125 -22.01 11.82 17.67
N ASN A 126 -21.68 10.80 16.89
CA ASN A 126 -22.61 9.76 16.44
C ASN A 126 -22.49 8.43 17.23
N LEU A 127 -21.67 8.38 18.27
CA LEU A 127 -21.56 7.22 19.12
C LEU A 127 -22.56 7.32 20.28
N HIS A 128 -23.31 6.26 20.50
CA HIS A 128 -24.25 6.13 21.61
C HIS A 128 -23.69 5.10 22.60
N PRO A 129 -22.75 5.49 23.49
CA PRO A 129 -22.20 4.55 24.46
C PRO A 129 -23.28 4.10 25.44
N LEU A 130 -23.35 2.82 25.74
CA LEU A 130 -24.28 2.25 26.71
C LEU A 130 -23.97 2.72 28.15
N GLN A 131 -22.72 3.13 28.40
CA GLN A 131 -22.27 3.70 29.67
C GLN A 131 -21.43 4.95 29.38
N SER A 132 -21.52 5.96 30.24
CA SER A 132 -20.68 7.15 30.17
C SER A 132 -19.21 6.77 30.37
N ASP A 133 -18.36 7.02 29.38
CA ASP A 133 -16.92 6.81 29.48
C ASP A 133 -16.22 8.16 29.66
N PRO A 134 -15.55 8.38 30.82
CA PRO A 134 -14.82 9.62 31.07
C PRO A 134 -13.71 9.93 30.04
N SER A 135 -13.19 8.89 29.37
CA SER A 135 -12.17 9.03 28.30
C SER A 135 -12.71 9.69 27.03
N ILE A 136 -14.04 9.79 26.88
CA ILE A 136 -14.73 10.27 25.67
C ILE A 136 -15.58 11.51 26.00
N GLN A 137 -15.16 12.34 26.93
CA GLN A 137 -15.94 13.51 27.37
C GLN A 137 -16.06 14.60 26.29
N ASN A 138 -15.07 14.71 25.37
CA ASN A 138 -15.10 15.69 24.28
C ASN A 138 -15.59 15.02 22.99
N SER A 139 -16.53 15.66 22.32
CA SER A 139 -17.14 15.15 21.09
C SER A 139 -16.20 15.13 19.87
N ARG A 140 -15.14 15.94 19.88
CA ARG A 140 -14.20 16.08 18.77
C ARG A 140 -12.80 16.37 19.22
N TYR A 141 -11.82 15.65 18.63
CA TYR A 141 -10.40 15.91 18.76
C TYR A 141 -9.76 15.98 17.39
N SER A 142 -8.81 16.90 17.22
CA SER A 142 -7.94 16.94 16.04
C SER A 142 -6.49 17.07 16.52
N PHE A 143 -5.64 16.22 15.99
CA PHE A 143 -4.25 16.13 16.40
C PHE A 143 -3.36 15.93 15.16
N LEU A 144 -2.29 16.72 15.05
CA LEU A 144 -1.31 16.62 13.97
C LEU A 144 -0.06 15.91 14.48
N ALA A 145 0.29 14.79 13.88
CA ALA A 145 1.47 14.01 14.21
C ALA A 145 2.46 13.99 13.04
N PRO A 146 3.77 14.12 13.28
CA PRO A 146 4.77 13.83 12.26
C PRO A 146 4.72 12.35 11.90
N ASP A 147 4.92 12.04 10.61
CA ASP A 147 4.92 10.68 10.10
C ASP A 147 6.12 10.45 9.18
N PHE A 148 6.84 9.37 9.46
CA PHE A 148 8.04 8.99 8.75
C PHE A 148 7.96 7.54 8.34
N VAL A 149 8.32 7.27 7.08
CA VAL A 149 8.44 5.92 6.54
C VAL A 149 9.83 5.77 5.93
N PHE A 150 10.52 4.71 6.29
CA PHE A 150 11.77 4.31 5.65
C PHE A 150 11.54 3.03 4.86
N GLY A 151 12.13 2.94 3.68
CA GLY A 151 12.03 1.77 2.83
C GLY A 151 13.33 1.40 2.17
N THR A 152 13.53 0.11 1.96
CA THR A 152 14.59 -0.42 1.13
C THR A 152 14.04 -1.46 0.17
N LYS A 153 14.69 -1.61 -0.97
CA LYS A 153 14.32 -2.58 -2.00
C LYS A 153 15.58 -3.06 -2.70
N TYR A 154 15.74 -4.37 -2.83
CA TYR A 154 16.67 -5.01 -3.72
C TYR A 154 15.90 -5.69 -4.84
N ASN A 155 16.28 -5.47 -6.08
CA ASN A 155 15.65 -6.14 -7.21
C ASN A 155 16.64 -6.54 -8.30
N THR A 156 16.28 -7.60 -8.98
CA THR A 156 16.88 -8.10 -10.21
C THR A 156 15.87 -7.97 -11.37
N LYS A 157 16.18 -8.55 -12.52
CA LYS A 157 15.20 -8.64 -13.64
C LYS A 157 13.94 -9.42 -13.30
N LYS A 158 14.03 -10.41 -12.40
CA LYS A 158 12.96 -11.39 -12.16
C LYS A 158 12.47 -11.44 -10.72
N LEU A 159 13.22 -10.89 -9.77
CA LEU A 159 12.95 -10.99 -8.35
C LEU A 159 13.05 -9.63 -7.69
N PHE A 160 12.26 -9.41 -6.66
CA PHE A 160 12.48 -8.29 -5.73
C PHE A 160 12.25 -8.72 -4.29
N PHE A 161 12.94 -8.02 -3.39
CA PHE A 161 12.76 -8.05 -1.95
C PHE A 161 12.68 -6.61 -1.46
N ALA A 162 11.69 -6.30 -0.64
CA ALA A 162 11.50 -4.95 -0.14
C ALA A 162 11.08 -4.95 1.33
N LEU A 163 11.61 -4.00 2.08
CA LEU A 163 11.26 -3.75 3.47
C LEU A 163 10.81 -2.30 3.63
N ALA A 164 9.76 -2.10 4.39
CA ALA A 164 9.31 -0.78 4.80
C ALA A 164 9.04 -0.76 6.30
N PHE A 165 9.43 0.34 6.92
CA PHE A 165 9.24 0.59 8.33
C PHE A 165 8.47 1.90 8.50
N GLN A 166 7.42 1.88 9.29
CA GLN A 166 6.51 3.01 9.48
C GLN A 166 6.30 3.27 10.97
N ASN A 167 5.94 4.50 11.30
CA ASN A 167 5.67 4.90 12.67
C ASN A 167 6.86 4.74 13.61
N PHE A 168 8.05 5.19 13.19
CA PHE A 168 9.27 5.13 14.01
C PHE A 168 9.21 5.96 15.27
N VAL A 169 8.49 7.08 15.23
CA VAL A 169 8.38 7.98 16.36
C VAL A 169 7.21 7.52 17.22
N PRO A 170 7.45 7.01 18.44
CA PRO A 170 6.38 6.72 19.35
C PRO A 170 5.73 8.04 19.79
N LEU A 171 4.46 8.17 19.52
CA LEU A 171 3.65 9.32 19.91
C LEU A 171 2.46 8.82 20.72
N ASP A 172 2.23 9.48 21.85
CA ASP A 172 1.02 9.28 22.63
C ASP A 172 -0.12 10.06 21.99
N TYR A 173 -1.25 9.41 21.77
CA TYR A 173 -2.44 10.12 21.32
C TYR A 173 -3.14 10.79 22.50
N PRO A 174 -3.67 12.00 22.33
CA PRO A 174 -4.40 12.69 23.41
C PRO A 174 -5.79 12.07 23.65
N ILE A 175 -6.07 10.87 23.17
CA ILE A 175 -7.35 10.19 23.23
C ILE A 175 -7.17 8.89 24.02
N GLY A 176 -7.74 8.85 25.22
CA GLY A 176 -7.62 7.68 26.11
C GLY A 176 -6.25 7.60 26.83
N ALA A 177 -6.22 6.88 27.93
CA ALA A 177 -5.06 6.89 28.86
C ALA A 177 -3.79 6.20 28.33
N GLN A 178 -3.85 5.41 27.23
CA GLN A 178 -2.72 4.60 26.75
C GLN A 178 -2.67 4.42 25.23
N SER A 179 -3.28 5.30 24.45
CA SER A 179 -3.25 5.21 22.98
C SER A 179 -1.90 5.70 22.44
N LYS A 180 -1.15 4.81 21.79
CA LYS A 180 0.18 5.11 21.22
C LYS A 180 0.25 4.74 19.76
N LYS A 181 0.98 5.53 18.98
CA LYS A 181 1.37 5.20 17.62
C LYS A 181 2.27 3.98 17.62
N VAL A 182 1.89 2.91 16.92
CA VAL A 182 2.57 1.61 16.96
C VAL A 182 3.49 1.47 15.75
N PHE A 183 4.72 1.02 15.99
CA PHE A 183 5.69 0.68 14.95
C PHE A 183 5.20 -0.48 14.07
N HIS A 184 5.36 -0.33 12.75
CA HIS A 184 5.00 -1.33 11.76
C HIS A 184 6.19 -1.65 10.84
N ALA A 185 6.36 -2.94 10.57
CA ALA A 185 7.26 -3.46 9.55
C ALA A 185 6.46 -4.18 8.46
N ASN A 186 6.82 -3.92 7.22
CA ASN A 186 6.26 -4.58 6.04
C ASN A 186 7.40 -5.17 5.21
N PHE A 187 7.35 -6.46 4.93
CA PHE A 187 8.22 -7.15 4.00
C PHE A 187 7.39 -7.59 2.80
N SER A 188 7.87 -7.31 1.60
CA SER A 188 7.27 -7.83 0.38
C SER A 188 8.33 -8.42 -0.54
N SER A 189 8.00 -9.52 -1.17
CA SER A 189 8.85 -10.19 -2.15
C SER A 189 8.00 -10.76 -3.27
N GLY A 190 8.52 -10.74 -4.48
CA GLY A 190 7.85 -11.30 -5.63
C GLY A 190 8.81 -11.70 -6.73
N ALA A 191 8.31 -12.53 -7.62
CA ALA A 191 9.06 -13.04 -8.76
C ALA A 191 8.21 -12.91 -10.03
N GLN A 192 8.87 -12.92 -11.19
CA GLN A 192 8.21 -12.91 -12.49
C GLN A 192 8.75 -14.03 -13.37
N PHE A 193 7.85 -14.84 -13.91
CA PHE A 193 8.13 -15.97 -14.79
C PHE A 193 7.38 -15.82 -16.09
N GLU A 194 8.09 -15.86 -17.20
CA GLU A 194 7.48 -15.97 -18.53
C GLU A 194 6.98 -17.40 -18.75
N LEU A 195 5.74 -17.58 -19.19
CA LEU A 195 5.13 -18.89 -19.40
C LEU A 195 5.41 -19.39 -20.82
N GLY A 196 6.56 -20.02 -20.99
CA GLY A 196 6.98 -20.57 -22.28
C GLY A 196 7.20 -19.47 -23.33
N LYS A 197 6.74 -19.72 -24.58
CA LYS A 197 6.78 -18.77 -25.69
C LYS A 197 5.50 -17.91 -25.79
N SER A 198 4.63 -17.98 -24.78
CA SER A 198 3.36 -17.25 -24.77
C SER A 198 3.56 -15.80 -24.28
N ASP A 199 2.59 -14.95 -24.56
CA ASP A 199 2.54 -13.57 -24.03
C ASP A 199 2.11 -13.51 -22.56
N TRP A 200 2.03 -14.63 -21.87
CA TRP A 200 1.63 -14.72 -20.48
C TRP A 200 2.83 -14.69 -19.54
N THR A 201 2.66 -14.00 -18.45
CA THR A 201 3.62 -13.95 -17.34
C THR A 201 2.92 -14.31 -16.04
N PHE A 202 3.54 -15.16 -15.24
CA PHE A 202 3.11 -15.49 -13.88
C PHE A 202 3.97 -14.78 -12.87
N SER A 203 3.34 -14.15 -11.90
CA SER A 203 4.03 -13.35 -10.90
C SER A 203 3.49 -13.65 -9.49
N PRO A 204 4.09 -14.61 -8.77
CA PRO A 204 3.80 -14.84 -7.37
C PRO A 204 4.40 -13.74 -6.50
N MET A 205 3.70 -13.38 -5.44
CA MET A 205 4.16 -12.41 -4.45
C MET A 205 3.71 -12.82 -3.06
N ILE A 206 4.56 -12.54 -2.07
CA ILE A 206 4.26 -12.63 -0.65
C ILE A 206 4.40 -11.26 -0.01
N ASN A 207 3.52 -10.98 0.93
CA ASN A 207 3.61 -9.81 1.78
C ASN A 207 3.44 -10.21 3.24
N VAL A 208 4.35 -9.74 4.09
CA VAL A 208 4.40 -10.02 5.52
C VAL A 208 4.32 -8.71 6.27
N ARG A 209 3.34 -8.56 7.13
CA ARG A 209 3.15 -7.36 7.95
C ARG A 209 3.22 -7.70 9.42
N LYS A 210 3.92 -6.87 10.16
CA LYS A 210 4.05 -6.99 11.60
C LYS A 210 3.90 -5.63 12.26
N ALA A 211 2.92 -5.46 13.12
CA ALA A 211 2.90 -4.39 14.09
C ALA A 211 3.40 -4.90 15.44
N LEU A 212 3.92 -4.00 16.25
CA LEU A 212 4.38 -4.37 17.59
C LEU A 212 3.19 -4.91 18.41
N ARG A 213 3.37 -6.08 19.05
CA ARG A 213 2.35 -6.77 19.86
C ARG A 213 1.12 -7.30 19.11
N THR A 214 1.15 -7.38 17.76
CA THR A 214 0.08 -8.04 17.00
C THR A 214 0.59 -9.36 16.39
N PRO A 215 -0.29 -10.30 16.00
CA PRO A 215 0.10 -11.43 15.16
C PRO A 215 0.71 -10.97 13.81
N ILE A 216 1.47 -11.85 13.20
CA ILE A 216 1.98 -11.63 11.84
C ILE A 216 0.83 -11.81 10.86
N ALA A 217 0.64 -10.84 9.97
CA ALA A 217 -0.30 -10.92 8.86
C ALA A 217 0.47 -11.33 7.58
N LEU A 218 -0.07 -12.32 6.88
CA LEU A 218 0.52 -12.90 5.67
C LEU A 218 -0.47 -12.79 4.51
N ASP A 219 0.00 -12.25 3.40
CA ASP A 219 -0.75 -12.24 2.15
C ASP A 219 0.05 -12.94 1.06
N PHE A 220 -0.61 -13.79 0.30
CA PHE A 220 -0.06 -14.46 -0.87
C PHE A 220 -0.84 -14.00 -2.10
N TYR A 221 -0.13 -13.75 -3.18
CA TYR A 221 -0.72 -13.35 -4.45
C TYR A 221 -0.17 -14.21 -5.59
N SER A 222 -1.05 -14.60 -6.49
CA SER A 222 -0.75 -15.25 -7.76
C SER A 222 -1.31 -14.38 -8.88
N ILE A 223 -0.45 -13.72 -9.64
CA ILE A 223 -0.87 -12.76 -10.67
C ILE A 223 -0.45 -13.28 -12.03
N PHE A 224 -1.41 -13.34 -12.92
CA PHE A 224 -1.24 -13.67 -14.34
C PHE A 224 -1.38 -12.38 -15.16
N THR A 225 -0.44 -12.15 -16.04
CA THR A 225 -0.42 -10.94 -16.87
C THR A 225 -0.35 -11.36 -18.33
N TYR A 226 -1.24 -10.82 -19.16
CA TYR A 226 -1.25 -11.01 -20.61
C TYR A 226 -0.80 -9.70 -21.29
N ARG A 227 0.28 -9.75 -22.08
CA ARG A 227 0.86 -8.61 -22.84
C ARG A 227 1.08 -7.34 -22.02
N GLN A 228 1.11 -7.42 -20.69
CA GLN A 228 1.17 -6.27 -19.75
C GLN A 228 -0.05 -5.31 -19.87
N ASP A 229 -1.12 -5.75 -20.48
CA ASP A 229 -2.35 -4.98 -20.65
C ASP A 229 -3.50 -5.52 -19.81
N ILE A 230 -3.53 -6.82 -19.56
CA ILE A 230 -4.55 -7.50 -18.75
C ILE A 230 -3.86 -8.22 -17.61
N TYR A 231 -4.35 -7.99 -16.41
CA TYR A 231 -3.87 -8.63 -15.19
C TYR A 231 -5.03 -9.31 -14.49
N PHE A 232 -4.83 -10.54 -14.11
CA PHE A 232 -5.75 -11.30 -13.28
C PHE A 232 -5.00 -11.84 -12.08
N GLY A 233 -5.54 -11.64 -10.88
CA GLY A 233 -4.89 -12.03 -9.63
C GLY A 233 -5.81 -12.78 -8.70
N LEU A 234 -5.25 -13.81 -8.07
CA LEU A 234 -5.82 -14.47 -6.90
C LEU A 234 -4.94 -14.20 -5.71
N GLY A 235 -5.53 -13.97 -4.56
CA GLY A 235 -4.78 -13.78 -3.32
C GLY A 235 -5.44 -14.47 -2.15
N PHE A 236 -4.63 -14.74 -1.15
CA PHE A 236 -5.06 -15.27 0.14
C PHE A 236 -4.46 -14.45 1.25
N ARG A 237 -5.29 -13.90 2.10
CA ARG A 237 -4.90 -13.19 3.31
C ARG A 237 -5.20 -14.07 4.50
N ASN A 238 -4.14 -14.43 5.22
CA ASN A 238 -4.25 -15.35 6.34
C ASN A 238 -5.29 -14.87 7.36
N GLN A 239 -6.23 -15.76 7.71
CA GLN A 239 -7.30 -15.55 8.67
C GLN A 239 -8.29 -14.41 8.34
N GLU A 240 -8.24 -13.83 7.15
CA GLU A 240 -9.08 -12.68 6.78
C GLU A 240 -9.94 -12.93 5.55
N SER A 241 -9.32 -13.16 4.38
CA SER A 241 -10.07 -13.21 3.12
C SER A 241 -9.35 -13.94 1.97
N LEU A 242 -10.17 -14.37 1.00
CA LEU A 242 -9.73 -14.69 -0.37
C LEU A 242 -9.92 -13.45 -1.23
N LEU A 243 -8.94 -13.16 -2.07
CA LEU A 243 -8.93 -12.00 -2.94
C LEU A 243 -9.02 -12.43 -4.40
N ILE A 244 -9.87 -11.77 -5.15
CA ILE A 244 -9.93 -11.88 -6.62
C ILE A 244 -9.71 -10.45 -7.16
N MET A 245 -8.80 -10.30 -8.10
CA MET A 245 -8.50 -8.99 -8.67
C MET A 245 -8.33 -9.07 -10.18
N ALA A 246 -8.76 -8.01 -10.86
CA ALA A 246 -8.55 -7.82 -12.27
C ALA A 246 -8.11 -6.38 -12.53
N ARG A 247 -7.22 -6.18 -13.50
CA ARG A 247 -6.74 -4.87 -13.91
C ARG A 247 -6.54 -4.84 -15.41
N PHE A 248 -6.98 -3.76 -16.03
CA PHE A 248 -6.96 -3.57 -17.48
C PHE A 248 -6.29 -2.26 -17.84
N LYS A 249 -5.46 -2.29 -18.87
CA LYS A 249 -4.92 -1.08 -19.51
C LYS A 249 -5.91 -0.57 -20.54
N VAL A 250 -6.29 0.69 -20.41
CA VAL A 250 -7.26 1.37 -21.25
C VAL A 250 -6.59 2.58 -21.90
N PHE A 251 -6.85 2.80 -23.20
CA PHE A 251 -6.29 3.95 -23.97
C PHE A 251 -4.76 4.14 -23.86
N GLY A 252 -4.00 3.06 -23.62
CA GLY A 252 -2.55 3.04 -23.59
C GLY A 252 -1.87 3.73 -22.41
N ARG A 253 -2.57 4.58 -21.65
CA ARG A 253 -2.03 5.35 -20.51
C ARG A 253 -2.72 5.05 -19.18
N PHE A 254 -3.95 4.61 -19.21
CA PHE A 254 -4.77 4.38 -18.04
C PHE A 254 -4.77 2.89 -17.71
N LYS A 255 -4.73 2.58 -16.43
CA LYS A 255 -5.00 1.22 -15.94
C LYS A 255 -6.10 1.34 -14.88
N VAL A 256 -7.15 0.55 -15.06
CA VAL A 256 -8.26 0.45 -14.12
C VAL A 256 -8.23 -0.93 -13.50
N GLY A 257 -8.28 -1.01 -12.19
CA GLY A 257 -8.27 -2.25 -11.43
C GLY A 257 -9.47 -2.34 -10.48
N TYR A 258 -9.92 -3.55 -10.28
CA TYR A 258 -10.94 -3.88 -9.29
C TYR A 258 -10.50 -5.12 -8.52
N SER A 259 -10.75 -5.13 -7.21
CA SER A 259 -10.63 -6.34 -6.41
C SER A 259 -11.82 -6.52 -5.49
N PHE A 260 -12.09 -7.79 -5.24
CA PHE A 260 -13.13 -8.28 -4.35
C PHE A 260 -12.48 -9.19 -3.31
N ASP A 261 -12.70 -8.88 -2.01
CA ASP A 261 -12.20 -9.70 -0.91
C ASP A 261 -13.38 -10.45 -0.28
N TRP A 262 -13.36 -11.76 -0.45
CA TRP A 262 -14.31 -12.65 0.20
C TRP A 262 -13.86 -12.90 1.63
N VAL A 263 -14.56 -12.32 2.59
CA VAL A 263 -14.25 -12.42 4.02
C VAL A 263 -14.49 -13.84 4.52
N LEU A 264 -13.51 -14.41 5.23
CA LEU A 264 -13.52 -15.78 5.73
C LEU A 264 -13.71 -15.87 7.26
N ASN A 265 -13.52 -14.77 7.98
CA ASN A 265 -13.63 -14.70 9.43
C ASN A 265 -15.09 -14.62 9.92
N SER A 266 -15.30 -14.41 11.20
CA SER A 266 -16.64 -14.34 11.84
C SER A 266 -17.56 -13.25 11.27
N LEU A 267 -17.04 -12.24 10.60
CA LEU A 267 -17.82 -11.20 9.90
C LEU A 267 -18.57 -11.73 8.67
N ARG A 268 -18.24 -12.94 8.19
CA ARG A 268 -18.91 -13.61 7.08
C ARG A 268 -20.42 -13.75 7.27
N GLY A 269 -20.90 -13.92 8.50
CA GLY A 269 -22.33 -14.01 8.82
C GLY A 269 -23.16 -12.80 8.43
N GLY A 270 -22.54 -11.61 8.31
CA GLY A 270 -23.15 -10.36 7.86
C GLY A 270 -23.01 -10.07 6.36
N MET A 271 -22.49 -10.99 5.54
CA MET A 271 -22.14 -10.77 4.10
C MET A 271 -21.27 -9.54 3.87
N ALA A 272 -20.43 -9.18 4.85
CA ALA A 272 -19.61 -7.98 4.84
C ALA A 272 -18.36 -8.19 3.99
N HIS A 273 -18.48 -8.08 2.68
CA HIS A 273 -17.37 -8.18 1.74
C HIS A 273 -16.65 -6.85 1.55
N THR A 274 -15.46 -6.91 0.97
CA THR A 274 -14.64 -5.72 0.72
C THR A 274 -14.43 -5.52 -0.77
N HIS A 275 -14.55 -4.28 -1.19
CA HIS A 275 -14.37 -3.87 -2.58
C HIS A 275 -13.27 -2.82 -2.68
N GLU A 276 -12.43 -2.93 -3.71
CA GLU A 276 -11.38 -1.95 -3.95
C GLU A 276 -11.29 -1.62 -5.44
N ILE A 277 -11.25 -0.34 -5.77
CA ILE A 277 -11.07 0.16 -7.12
C ILE A 277 -9.73 0.91 -7.17
N SER A 278 -8.95 0.69 -8.22
CA SER A 278 -7.71 1.42 -8.48
C SER A 278 -7.70 2.05 -9.86
N LEU A 279 -7.08 3.22 -9.94
CA LEU A 279 -6.80 3.92 -11.19
C LEU A 279 -5.33 4.29 -11.23
N SER A 280 -4.67 4.02 -12.35
CA SER A 280 -3.32 4.51 -12.59
C SER A 280 -3.25 5.21 -13.95
N ILE A 281 -2.49 6.30 -13.98
CA ILE A 281 -2.26 7.08 -15.20
C ILE A 281 -0.76 7.23 -15.36
N SER A 282 -0.23 6.83 -16.52
CA SER A 282 1.18 7.04 -16.87
C SER A 282 1.35 8.22 -17.84
N ALA A 283 2.38 9.02 -17.63
CA ALA A 283 2.70 10.12 -18.53
C ALA A 283 3.13 9.62 -19.93
N CYS A 284 3.57 8.37 -20.06
CA CYS A 284 3.96 7.77 -21.34
C CYS A 284 2.87 6.85 -21.90
N LYS A 285 2.61 6.92 -23.21
CA LYS A 285 1.67 6.01 -23.89
C LYS A 285 2.17 4.56 -23.96
N GLU A 286 3.49 4.37 -24.10
CA GLU A 286 4.10 3.06 -24.23
C GLU A 286 5.28 2.92 -23.27
N ARG A 287 5.43 1.73 -22.71
CA ARG A 287 6.66 1.38 -21.97
C ARG A 287 7.82 1.34 -22.96
N LYS A 288 8.82 2.18 -22.78
CA LYS A 288 10.10 2.00 -23.49
C LYS A 288 10.69 0.65 -23.07
N LYS A 289 10.96 -0.24 -24.04
CA LYS A 289 11.62 -1.53 -23.78
C LYS A 289 12.88 -1.29 -22.93
N GLY A 290 12.99 -1.99 -21.81
CA GLY A 290 14.11 -1.89 -20.88
C GLY A 290 14.07 -0.73 -19.88
N ALA A 291 12.97 0.01 -19.80
CA ALA A 291 12.81 1.13 -18.87
C ALA A 291 12.27 0.73 -17.49
N THR A 292 11.85 -0.50 -17.31
CA THR A 292 11.35 -1.01 -16.02
C THR A 292 12.47 -1.64 -15.25
N ILE A 293 12.67 -1.17 -14.04
CA ILE A 293 13.77 -1.59 -13.18
C ILE A 293 13.33 -2.64 -12.17
N CYS A 294 12.05 -2.68 -11.87
CA CYS A 294 11.46 -3.74 -11.07
C CYS A 294 10.55 -4.59 -11.96
N PRO A 295 10.69 -5.92 -11.96
CA PRO A 295 9.97 -6.79 -12.89
C PRO A 295 8.49 -6.85 -12.62
N VAL A 296 8.02 -6.38 -11.48
CA VAL A 296 6.74 -6.76 -10.97
C VAL A 296 5.73 -5.64 -11.08
N PHE A 297 4.61 -5.91 -11.75
CA PHE A 297 3.31 -5.27 -11.57
C PHE A 297 3.15 -3.80 -11.98
N GLU A 298 4.13 -3.17 -12.61
CA GLU A 298 3.99 -1.80 -13.13
C GLU A 298 3.70 -1.73 -14.61
#